data_dddbbf20933aa934e0567767f51342c3
#
_entry.id   dddbbf20933aa934e0567767f51342c3
#
_cell.length_a   1.000
_cell.length_b   1.000
_cell.length_c   1.000
_cell.angle_alpha   90.00
_cell.angle_beta   90.00
_cell.angle_gamma   90.00
#
_symmetry.space_group_name_H-M   'P 1'
#
loop_
_entity.id
_entity.type
_entity.pdbx_description
1 polymer ?
#
loop_
_entity_poly.entity_id
_entity_poly.type
_entity_poly.pdbx_seq_one_letter_code
_entity_poly.pdbx_strand_id
1 'polypeptide(L)'
;MTNKLTFVRKLSLFLLAGTAFAGTALAGENAKVKSIVDSKYYDDLVKNGTVAKYRDDGSEGFFLLPESDYSDVISKTMIEKNPKNYPYTYEGLYLLSKKELLEKGNSGKNTVTIADVSTVIRSISKMQGMKYYSTTKKKECVLYEKTYMIAGPDDKTPIADQNTGSADGQVSYCLQDDNSFGINTYKLSYRQNEESLWCNFSILDKMGIGPFKAIYPGKMIINILVIDCDDDLLLYLCTDTDSVKFPGIKGQITNSMSARMEAVYKWFKTQF
;
A
#
# COMPACT_ATOMS: atom_id res chain seq x y z
N MET A 1 53.40 8.89 16.05
CA MET A 1 52.18 9.38 16.68
C MET A 1 51.07 9.21 15.69
N THR A 2 50.32 8.13 15.81
CA THR A 2 49.28 7.65 14.87
C THR A 2 47.93 7.84 15.54
N ASN A 3 47.14 8.83 15.10
CA ASN A 3 45.75 9.00 15.55
C ASN A 3 44.81 8.16 14.68
N LYS A 4 44.28 7.10 15.27
CA LYS A 4 43.17 6.31 14.70
C LYS A 4 41.86 7.07 14.99
N LEU A 5 41.21 7.61 13.95
CA LEU A 5 39.82 8.07 14.06
C LEU A 5 38.90 6.87 14.00
N THR A 6 38.28 6.57 15.11
CA THR A 6 37.22 5.58 15.23
C THR A 6 35.90 6.21 14.73
N PHE A 7 35.41 5.73 13.60
CA PHE A 7 34.13 6.15 13.02
C PHE A 7 32.99 5.42 13.75
N VAL A 8 32.38 6.08 14.71
CA VAL A 8 31.19 5.57 15.40
C VAL A 8 29.99 5.72 14.46
N ARG A 9 29.50 4.60 13.91
CA ARG A 9 28.20 4.55 13.22
C ARG A 9 27.09 4.82 14.22
N LYS A 10 26.53 6.02 14.20
CA LYS A 10 25.25 6.30 14.86
C LYS A 10 24.12 5.62 14.09
N LEU A 11 23.61 4.56 14.69
CA LEU A 11 22.36 3.92 14.29
C LEU A 11 21.24 4.91 14.70
N SER A 12 20.71 5.66 13.75
CA SER A 12 19.56 6.54 14.00
C SER A 12 18.30 5.68 14.03
N LEU A 13 17.90 5.29 15.22
CA LEU A 13 16.59 4.71 15.50
C LEU A 13 15.56 5.85 15.38
N PHE A 14 14.87 5.95 14.24
CA PHE A 14 13.72 6.84 14.11
C PHE A 14 12.54 6.19 14.83
N LEU A 15 12.32 6.62 16.08
CA LEU A 15 11.04 6.43 16.75
C LEU A 15 10.00 7.29 16.02
N LEU A 16 9.11 6.65 15.25
CA LEU A 16 7.84 7.27 14.87
C LEU A 16 7.01 7.43 16.15
N ALA A 17 6.91 8.65 16.66
CA ALA A 17 5.95 8.99 17.69
C ALA A 17 4.54 8.98 17.08
N GLY A 18 3.95 7.80 16.99
CA GLY A 18 2.53 7.64 16.80
C GLY A 18 1.84 8.02 18.10
N THR A 19 0.95 9.01 18.08
CA THR A 19 0.05 9.30 19.19
C THR A 19 -0.81 8.05 19.43
N ALA A 20 -0.47 7.33 20.50
CA ALA A 20 -1.24 6.21 20.99
C ALA A 20 -2.61 6.70 21.47
N PHE A 21 -3.66 6.46 20.69
CA PHE A 21 -5.01 6.42 21.21
C PHE A 21 -5.14 5.13 22.02
N ALA A 22 -5.11 5.27 23.33
CA ALA A 22 -5.38 4.19 24.26
C ALA A 22 -6.89 3.84 24.21
N GLY A 23 -7.24 2.95 23.30
CA GLY A 23 -8.48 2.19 23.35
C GLY A 23 -8.11 0.79 23.81
N THR A 24 -8.13 0.53 25.13
CA THR A 24 -8.00 -0.81 25.68
C THR A 24 -9.33 -1.56 25.53
N ALA A 25 -9.66 -2.01 24.35
CA ALA A 25 -10.41 -3.24 24.20
C ALA A 25 -9.36 -4.35 24.17
N LEU A 26 -9.40 -5.27 25.14
CA LEU A 26 -8.77 -6.58 25.03
C LEU A 26 -9.42 -7.24 23.80
N ALA A 27 -8.81 -7.09 22.63
CA ALA A 27 -9.22 -7.83 21.45
C ALA A 27 -9.08 -9.31 21.82
N GLY A 28 -10.19 -10.05 21.80
CA GLY A 28 -10.14 -11.50 21.89
C GLY A 28 -9.17 -12.01 20.82
N GLU A 29 -8.47 -13.11 21.12
CA GLU A 29 -7.54 -13.72 20.17
C GLU A 29 -8.28 -14.01 18.84
N ASN A 30 -7.95 -13.31 17.76
CA ASN A 30 -8.55 -13.58 16.45
C ASN A 30 -7.82 -14.78 15.83
N ALA A 31 -8.45 -15.97 15.96
CA ALA A 31 -7.86 -17.23 15.53
C ALA A 31 -7.53 -17.26 14.03
N LYS A 32 -8.36 -16.60 13.19
CA LYS A 32 -8.12 -16.54 11.75
C LYS A 32 -6.88 -15.68 11.44
N VAL A 33 -6.76 -14.50 12.04
CA VAL A 33 -5.56 -13.66 11.90
C VAL A 33 -4.30 -14.41 12.35
N LYS A 34 -4.39 -15.11 13.49
CA LYS A 34 -3.27 -15.90 14.02
C LYS A 34 -2.81 -17.02 13.09
N SER A 35 -3.74 -17.64 12.36
CA SER A 35 -3.43 -18.75 11.45
C SER A 35 -2.79 -18.30 10.14
N ILE A 36 -3.00 -17.04 9.70
CA ILE A 36 -2.54 -16.56 8.38
C ILE A 36 -1.39 -15.55 8.46
N VAL A 37 -1.09 -15.00 9.64
CA VAL A 37 0.02 -14.06 9.85
C VAL A 37 1.20 -14.80 10.48
N ASP A 38 2.41 -14.55 9.98
CA ASP A 38 3.65 -15.12 10.58
C ASP A 38 3.69 -14.77 12.08
N SER A 39 3.86 -15.80 12.91
CA SER A 39 3.80 -15.73 14.38
C SER A 39 4.69 -14.63 14.97
N LYS A 40 5.83 -14.35 14.33
CA LYS A 40 6.77 -13.29 14.79
C LYS A 40 6.20 -11.87 14.68
N TYR A 41 5.09 -11.66 13.93
CA TYR A 41 4.45 -10.36 13.74
C TYR A 41 3.06 -10.27 14.37
N TYR A 42 2.48 -11.40 14.76
CA TYR A 42 1.11 -11.49 15.26
C TYR A 42 0.89 -10.61 16.51
N ASP A 43 1.74 -10.75 17.52
CA ASP A 43 1.60 -10.01 18.78
C ASP A 43 1.72 -8.49 18.58
N ASP A 44 2.66 -8.07 17.74
CA ASP A 44 2.82 -6.66 17.38
C ASP A 44 1.61 -6.12 16.60
N LEU A 45 1.06 -6.93 15.69
CA LEU A 45 -0.12 -6.57 14.91
C LEU A 45 -1.36 -6.39 15.79
N VAL A 46 -1.64 -7.34 16.67
CA VAL A 46 -2.80 -7.28 17.59
C VAL A 46 -2.66 -6.11 18.55
N LYS A 47 -1.47 -5.89 19.11
CA LYS A 47 -1.22 -4.82 20.08
C LYS A 47 -1.31 -3.42 19.46
N ASN A 48 -0.77 -3.23 18.26
CA ASN A 48 -0.60 -1.92 17.66
C ASN A 48 -1.60 -1.64 16.51
N GLY A 49 -2.37 -2.65 16.09
CA GLY A 49 -3.23 -2.59 14.90
C GLY A 49 -2.48 -2.55 13.58
N THR A 50 -1.14 -2.48 13.61
CA THR A 50 -0.32 -2.36 12.40
C THR A 50 1.09 -2.87 12.61
N VAL A 51 1.64 -3.48 11.55
CA VAL A 51 3.08 -3.80 11.41
C VAL A 51 3.52 -3.35 10.04
N ALA A 52 4.65 -2.64 9.95
CA ALA A 52 5.20 -2.20 8.69
C ALA A 52 6.71 -2.50 8.60
N LYS A 53 7.15 -2.85 7.41
CA LYS A 53 8.55 -3.08 7.07
C LYS A 53 8.90 -2.47 5.73
N TYR A 54 10.12 -2.00 5.61
CA TYR A 54 10.69 -1.62 4.33
C TYR A 54 12.13 -2.14 4.22
N ARG A 55 12.58 -2.36 3.00
CA ARG A 55 13.93 -2.77 2.69
C ARG A 55 14.39 -2.16 1.38
N ASP A 56 15.69 -1.99 1.26
CA ASP A 56 16.35 -1.39 0.11
C ASP A 56 17.66 -2.11 -0.27
N ASP A 57 17.79 -3.36 0.17
CA ASP A 57 18.95 -4.23 -0.04
C ASP A 57 18.79 -5.17 -1.24
N GLY A 58 17.61 -5.20 -1.87
CA GLY A 58 17.31 -6.08 -3.00
C GLY A 58 17.01 -7.52 -2.61
N SER A 59 16.86 -7.81 -1.32
CA SER A 59 16.46 -9.16 -0.88
C SER A 59 15.12 -9.57 -1.46
N GLU A 60 15.01 -10.84 -1.80
CA GLU A 60 13.80 -11.44 -2.38
C GLU A 60 12.75 -11.79 -1.30
N GLY A 61 11.52 -12.01 -1.74
CA GLY A 61 10.38 -12.40 -0.92
C GLY A 61 9.64 -11.23 -0.28
N PHE A 62 8.39 -11.48 0.08
CA PHE A 62 7.56 -10.59 0.89
C PHE A 62 7.52 -11.12 2.32
N PHE A 63 7.85 -10.27 3.31
CA PHE A 63 8.00 -10.70 4.70
C PHE A 63 6.71 -10.62 5.52
N LEU A 64 5.78 -9.75 5.10
CA LEU A 64 4.51 -9.56 5.79
C LEU A 64 3.31 -10.10 5.00
N LEU A 65 3.53 -10.76 3.86
CA LEU A 65 2.45 -11.32 3.06
C LEU A 65 1.74 -12.41 3.89
N PRO A 66 0.43 -12.23 4.21
CA PRO A 66 -0.32 -13.24 4.93
C PRO A 66 -0.64 -14.43 4.03
N GLU A 67 -0.86 -15.60 4.62
CA GLU A 67 -1.33 -16.78 3.90
C GLU A 67 -2.77 -16.54 3.38
N SER A 68 -3.00 -16.84 2.10
CA SER A 68 -4.29 -16.67 1.43
C SER A 68 -4.31 -17.42 0.10
N ASP A 69 -5.48 -17.55 -0.52
CA ASP A 69 -5.62 -18.10 -1.89
C ASP A 69 -4.83 -17.30 -2.94
N TYR A 70 -4.42 -16.08 -2.62
CA TYR A 70 -3.71 -15.19 -3.54
C TYR A 70 -2.23 -15.00 -3.23
N SER A 71 -1.68 -15.63 -2.18
CA SER A 71 -0.27 -15.45 -1.77
C SER A 71 0.70 -15.87 -2.87
N ASP A 72 0.43 -16.96 -3.57
CA ASP A 72 1.27 -17.44 -4.69
C ASP A 72 1.24 -16.49 -5.89
N VAL A 73 0.07 -15.94 -6.23
CA VAL A 73 -0.03 -14.99 -7.34
C VAL A 73 0.61 -13.65 -6.98
N ILE A 74 0.47 -13.21 -5.73
CA ILE A 74 1.13 -12.00 -5.23
C ILE A 74 2.64 -12.17 -5.27
N SER A 75 3.17 -13.30 -4.80
CA SER A 75 4.61 -13.60 -4.80
C SER A 75 5.21 -13.53 -6.21
N LYS A 76 4.46 -13.93 -7.23
CA LYS A 76 4.88 -13.85 -8.64
C LYS A 76 4.86 -12.42 -9.21
N THR A 77 4.26 -11.45 -8.53
CA THR A 77 4.31 -10.03 -8.95
C THR A 77 5.61 -9.33 -8.57
N MET A 78 6.43 -9.95 -7.72
CA MET A 78 7.69 -9.35 -7.28
C MET A 78 8.55 -8.96 -8.49
N ILE A 79 9.07 -7.74 -8.44
CA ILE A 79 9.90 -7.18 -9.51
C ILE A 79 11.31 -7.75 -9.42
N GLU A 80 11.81 -8.30 -10.53
CA GLU A 80 13.22 -8.63 -10.67
C GLU A 80 14.06 -7.35 -10.54
N LYS A 81 14.99 -7.35 -9.59
CA LYS A 81 15.83 -6.20 -9.25
C LYS A 81 17.09 -6.17 -10.11
N ASN A 82 17.37 -5.02 -10.71
CA ASN A 82 18.65 -4.78 -11.36
C ASN A 82 19.70 -4.38 -10.29
N PRO A 83 20.86 -5.09 -10.18
CA PRO A 83 21.88 -4.74 -9.18
C PRO A 83 22.43 -3.30 -9.30
N LYS A 84 22.30 -2.67 -10.48
CA LYS A 84 22.69 -1.29 -10.72
C LYS A 84 21.66 -0.27 -10.28
N ASN A 85 20.43 -0.71 -10.01
CA ASN A 85 19.31 0.13 -9.60
C ASN A 85 19.21 0.23 -8.06
N TYR A 86 18.30 1.11 -7.61
CA TYR A 86 17.91 1.23 -6.22
C TYR A 86 16.60 0.44 -6.01
N PRO A 87 16.69 -0.75 -5.38
CA PRO A 87 15.51 -1.53 -5.03
C PRO A 87 14.85 -0.93 -3.81
N TYR A 88 13.52 -0.97 -3.76
CA TYR A 88 12.77 -0.58 -2.57
C TYR A 88 11.49 -1.39 -2.48
N THR A 89 11.27 -2.01 -1.32
CA THR A 89 10.03 -2.71 -1.01
C THR A 89 9.51 -2.19 0.33
N TYR A 90 8.24 -1.82 0.36
CA TYR A 90 7.48 -1.51 1.57
C TYR A 90 6.36 -2.54 1.71
N GLU A 91 6.15 -3.01 2.92
CA GLU A 91 5.06 -3.90 3.30
C GLU A 91 4.40 -3.38 4.57
N GLY A 92 3.08 -3.42 4.62
CA GLY A 92 2.30 -3.07 5.81
C GLY A 92 1.14 -4.04 6.00
N LEU A 93 0.97 -4.53 7.23
CA LEU A 93 -0.22 -5.22 7.70
C LEU A 93 -1.01 -4.28 8.61
N TYR A 94 -2.32 -4.28 8.44
CA TYR A 94 -3.24 -3.46 9.21
C TYR A 94 -4.45 -4.29 9.61
N LEU A 95 -4.73 -4.36 10.90
CA LEU A 95 -5.91 -5.00 11.46
C LEU A 95 -6.99 -3.94 11.68
N LEU A 96 -8.16 -4.14 11.09
CA LEU A 96 -9.25 -3.17 11.03
C LEU A 96 -10.51 -3.79 11.60
N SER A 97 -10.99 -3.32 12.74
CA SER A 97 -12.30 -3.74 13.27
C SER A 97 -13.42 -3.30 12.33
N LYS A 98 -14.24 -4.23 11.85
CA LYS A 98 -15.42 -3.94 11.03
C LYS A 98 -16.41 -3.03 11.77
N LYS A 99 -16.54 -3.21 13.08
CA LYS A 99 -17.37 -2.34 13.93
C LYS A 99 -16.88 -0.89 13.89
N GLU A 100 -15.57 -0.66 14.05
CA GLU A 100 -15.02 0.71 13.99
C GLU A 100 -15.16 1.34 12.60
N LEU A 101 -15.07 0.55 11.52
CA LEU A 101 -15.27 1.03 10.16
C LEU A 101 -16.71 1.53 9.98
N LEU A 102 -17.71 0.77 10.46
CA LEU A 102 -19.12 1.14 10.38
C LEU A 102 -19.49 2.33 11.27
N GLU A 103 -18.91 2.44 12.46
CA GLU A 103 -19.14 3.58 13.36
C GLU A 103 -18.64 4.90 12.78
N LYS A 104 -17.57 4.87 11.99
CA LYS A 104 -16.99 6.05 11.32
C LYS A 104 -17.66 6.38 10.01
N GLY A 105 -18.25 5.39 9.36
CA GLY A 105 -19.02 5.52 8.14
C GLY A 105 -20.51 5.67 8.45
N ASN A 106 -21.25 6.32 7.59
CA ASN A 106 -22.69 6.54 7.75
C ASN A 106 -23.49 5.59 6.82
N SER A 107 -23.01 4.36 6.64
CA SER A 107 -23.54 3.45 5.60
C SER A 107 -24.86 2.76 5.98
N GLY A 108 -25.25 2.78 7.26
CA GLY A 108 -26.44 2.06 7.76
C GLY A 108 -26.35 0.54 7.65
N LYS A 109 -25.17 -0.01 7.39
CA LYS A 109 -24.89 -1.45 7.28
C LYS A 109 -24.58 -2.06 8.65
N ASN A 110 -24.84 -3.36 8.80
CA ASN A 110 -24.57 -4.10 10.02
C ASN A 110 -23.20 -4.78 10.02
N THR A 111 -22.58 -4.96 8.85
CA THR A 111 -21.23 -5.54 8.71
C THR A 111 -20.57 -5.02 7.45
N VAL A 112 -19.25 -5.23 7.33
CA VAL A 112 -18.45 -4.98 6.13
C VAL A 112 -18.09 -6.31 5.48
N THR A 113 -18.42 -6.47 4.21
CA THR A 113 -18.16 -7.67 3.42
C THR A 113 -17.03 -7.46 2.41
N ILE A 114 -16.49 -8.52 1.84
CA ILE A 114 -15.51 -8.42 0.73
C ILE A 114 -16.12 -7.75 -0.52
N ALA A 115 -17.41 -7.86 -0.74
CA ALA A 115 -18.10 -7.13 -1.81
C ALA A 115 -18.07 -5.60 -1.56
N ASP A 116 -18.22 -5.16 -0.32
CA ASP A 116 -18.07 -3.74 0.05
C ASP A 116 -16.64 -3.25 -0.13
N VAL A 117 -15.66 -4.03 0.33
CA VAL A 117 -14.24 -3.79 0.10
C VAL A 117 -13.93 -3.68 -1.38
N SER A 118 -14.47 -4.58 -2.20
CA SER A 118 -14.32 -4.58 -3.65
C SER A 118 -14.85 -3.29 -4.29
N THR A 119 -16.04 -2.86 -3.86
CA THR A 119 -16.62 -1.60 -4.30
C THR A 119 -15.73 -0.41 -3.95
N VAL A 120 -15.18 -0.37 -2.72
CA VAL A 120 -14.28 0.70 -2.27
C VAL A 120 -13.00 0.73 -3.11
N ILE A 121 -12.30 -0.40 -3.22
CA ILE A 121 -10.99 -0.47 -3.91
C ILE A 121 -11.13 -0.16 -5.41
N ARG A 122 -12.26 -0.49 -6.04
CA ARG A 122 -12.53 -0.19 -7.45
C ARG A 122 -13.11 1.21 -7.68
N SER A 123 -13.45 1.96 -6.63
CA SER A 123 -13.89 3.36 -6.73
C SER A 123 -12.68 4.29 -6.86
N ILE A 124 -11.94 4.14 -7.95
CA ILE A 124 -10.67 4.83 -8.21
C ILE A 124 -10.86 6.35 -8.19
N SER A 125 -11.96 6.88 -8.74
CA SER A 125 -12.25 8.31 -8.75
C SER A 125 -12.35 8.93 -7.35
N LYS A 126 -12.74 8.15 -6.34
CA LYS A 126 -12.82 8.60 -4.93
C LYS A 126 -11.45 8.82 -4.27
N MET A 127 -10.36 8.35 -4.88
CA MET A 127 -9.00 8.64 -4.40
C MET A 127 -8.56 10.08 -4.70
N GLN A 128 -9.28 10.80 -5.56
CA GLN A 128 -8.99 12.22 -5.85
C GLN A 128 -9.08 13.05 -4.57
N GLY A 129 -8.08 13.92 -4.36
CA GLY A 129 -7.99 14.73 -3.16
C GLY A 129 -7.46 14.00 -1.92
N MET A 130 -7.12 12.70 -2.01
CA MET A 130 -6.46 11.97 -0.94
C MET A 130 -5.25 12.75 -0.42
N LYS A 131 -5.09 12.80 0.90
CA LYS A 131 -4.02 13.57 1.55
C LYS A 131 -2.97 12.66 2.16
N TYR A 132 -1.74 13.16 2.20
CA TYR A 132 -0.63 12.56 2.93
C TYR A 132 0.17 13.63 3.67
N TYR A 133 0.87 13.24 4.74
CA TYR A 133 1.79 14.15 5.41
C TYR A 133 3.16 14.12 4.73
N SER A 134 3.57 15.23 4.14
CA SER A 134 4.89 15.38 3.54
C SER A 134 5.92 15.73 4.60
N THR A 135 6.84 14.81 4.89
CA THR A 135 7.95 15.03 5.84
C THR A 135 8.90 16.14 5.38
N THR A 136 9.06 16.29 4.07
CA THR A 136 9.90 17.35 3.46
C THR A 136 9.25 18.73 3.59
N LYS A 137 7.95 18.83 3.28
CA LYS A 137 7.18 20.09 3.36
C LYS A 137 6.64 20.37 4.77
N LYS A 138 6.71 19.39 5.68
CA LYS A 138 6.19 19.43 7.07
C LYS A 138 4.71 19.84 7.16
N LYS A 139 3.90 19.40 6.21
CA LYS A 139 2.45 19.69 6.15
C LYS A 139 1.70 18.62 5.38
N GLU A 140 0.37 18.61 5.56
CA GLU A 140 -0.49 17.81 4.68
C GLU A 140 -0.45 18.35 3.25
N CYS A 141 -0.37 17.41 2.31
CA CYS A 141 -0.38 17.67 0.87
C CYS A 141 -1.41 16.75 0.21
N VAL A 142 -1.99 17.19 -0.88
CA VAL A 142 -2.79 16.33 -1.74
C VAL A 142 -1.87 15.31 -2.40
N LEU A 143 -2.25 14.04 -2.37
CA LEU A 143 -1.53 12.96 -3.03
C LEU A 143 -1.89 12.89 -4.50
N TYR A 144 -3.19 12.80 -4.80
CA TYR A 144 -3.70 12.74 -6.17
C TYR A 144 -4.55 13.97 -6.47
N GLU A 145 -4.08 14.81 -7.39
CA GLU A 145 -4.84 15.96 -7.90
C GLU A 145 -6.02 15.49 -8.76
N LYS A 146 -5.80 14.45 -9.54
CA LYS A 146 -6.81 13.75 -10.34
C LYS A 146 -6.58 12.26 -10.30
N THR A 147 -7.67 11.51 -10.26
CA THR A 147 -7.63 10.05 -10.43
C THR A 147 -8.96 9.58 -11.00
N TYR A 148 -8.90 8.75 -12.05
CA TYR A 148 -10.06 8.24 -12.73
C TYR A 148 -9.73 7.00 -13.56
N MET A 149 -10.76 6.21 -13.83
CA MET A 149 -10.67 5.07 -14.74
C MET A 149 -10.58 5.54 -16.19
N ILE A 150 -9.84 4.80 -17.00
CA ILE A 150 -9.69 5.02 -18.46
C ILE A 150 -10.01 3.74 -19.23
N ALA A 151 -10.44 3.90 -20.48
CA ALA A 151 -10.87 2.77 -21.32
C ALA A 151 -9.72 1.80 -21.66
N GLY A 152 -8.48 2.29 -21.73
CA GLY A 152 -7.31 1.47 -22.04
C GLY A 152 -6.01 2.24 -21.81
N PRO A 153 -4.85 1.60 -21.98
CA PRO A 153 -3.56 2.23 -21.70
C PRO A 153 -3.26 3.42 -22.62
N ASP A 154 -3.78 3.37 -23.84
CA ASP A 154 -3.58 4.40 -24.88
C ASP A 154 -4.74 5.39 -25.00
N ASP A 155 -5.90 5.06 -24.41
CA ASP A 155 -7.08 5.93 -24.36
C ASP A 155 -7.24 6.53 -22.96
N LYS A 156 -6.88 7.81 -22.81
CA LYS A 156 -6.93 8.54 -21.54
C LYS A 156 -8.31 9.18 -21.26
N THR A 157 -9.31 8.90 -22.08
CA THR A 157 -10.68 9.37 -21.84
C THR A 157 -11.23 8.84 -20.52
N PRO A 158 -11.70 9.69 -19.63
CA PRO A 158 -12.30 9.24 -18.36
C PRO A 158 -13.54 8.39 -18.59
N ILE A 159 -13.63 7.28 -17.87
CA ILE A 159 -14.84 6.45 -17.81
C ILE A 159 -15.31 6.32 -16.34
N ALA A 160 -16.51 5.86 -16.14
CA ALA A 160 -17.05 5.59 -14.80
C ALA A 160 -16.25 4.47 -14.09
N ASP A 161 -16.21 4.55 -12.76
CA ASP A 161 -15.64 3.47 -11.95
C ASP A 161 -16.37 2.14 -12.21
N GLN A 162 -15.61 1.07 -12.41
CA GLN A 162 -16.13 -0.28 -12.68
C GLN A 162 -16.23 -1.06 -11.36
N ASN A 163 -17.00 -0.56 -10.41
CA ASN A 163 -17.03 -1.00 -9.01
C ASN A 163 -18.25 -1.85 -8.61
N THR A 164 -19.03 -2.34 -9.58
CA THR A 164 -20.19 -3.21 -9.34
C THR A 164 -19.87 -4.67 -9.67
N GLY A 165 -20.59 -5.60 -9.04
CA GLY A 165 -20.38 -7.05 -9.22
C GLY A 165 -19.03 -7.55 -8.69
N SER A 166 -18.68 -8.80 -8.98
CA SER A 166 -17.40 -9.39 -8.58
C SER A 166 -16.25 -8.77 -9.37
N ALA A 167 -15.10 -8.60 -8.72
CA ALA A 167 -13.84 -8.18 -9.35
C ALA A 167 -13.01 -9.36 -9.88
N ASP A 168 -13.43 -10.61 -9.63
CA ASP A 168 -12.58 -11.75 -9.98
C ASP A 168 -12.26 -11.81 -11.48
N GLY A 169 -10.97 -11.88 -11.79
CA GLY A 169 -10.46 -11.87 -13.16
C GLY A 169 -10.54 -10.53 -13.89
N GLN A 170 -11.09 -9.46 -13.26
CA GLN A 170 -11.17 -8.14 -13.89
C GLN A 170 -9.78 -7.57 -14.15
N VAL A 171 -9.62 -6.95 -15.31
CA VAL A 171 -8.48 -6.10 -15.68
C VAL A 171 -9.02 -4.75 -16.11
N SER A 172 -8.43 -3.69 -15.62
CA SER A 172 -8.82 -2.32 -15.94
C SER A 172 -7.62 -1.37 -15.91
N TYR A 173 -7.85 -0.10 -16.23
CA TYR A 173 -6.79 0.90 -16.31
C TYR A 173 -7.24 2.18 -15.64
N CYS A 174 -6.30 2.86 -14.98
CA CYS A 174 -6.56 4.16 -14.40
C CYS A 174 -5.43 5.15 -14.69
N LEU A 175 -5.77 6.42 -14.58
CA LEU A 175 -4.82 7.53 -14.58
C LEU A 175 -4.81 8.18 -13.21
N GLN A 176 -3.62 8.42 -12.68
CA GLN A 176 -3.42 9.15 -11.42
C GLN A 176 -2.44 10.30 -11.66
N ASP A 177 -2.87 11.53 -11.36
CA ASP A 177 -2.04 12.73 -11.34
C ASP A 177 -1.49 12.90 -9.92
N ASP A 178 -0.33 12.34 -9.68
CA ASP A 178 0.36 12.37 -8.38
C ASP A 178 1.18 13.65 -8.25
N ASN A 179 0.93 14.39 -7.17
CA ASN A 179 1.59 15.68 -6.92
C ASN A 179 3.13 15.64 -6.90
N SER A 180 3.72 14.47 -6.66
CA SER A 180 5.18 14.32 -6.61
C SER A 180 5.76 13.63 -7.84
N PHE A 181 4.98 12.73 -8.45
CA PHE A 181 5.44 11.86 -9.53
C PHE A 181 4.79 12.17 -10.88
N GLY A 182 3.86 13.15 -10.90
CA GLY A 182 3.15 13.55 -12.10
C GLY A 182 2.10 12.53 -12.56
N ILE A 183 1.69 12.66 -13.80
CA ILE A 183 0.63 11.84 -14.40
C ILE A 183 1.18 10.46 -14.75
N ASN A 184 0.55 9.42 -14.22
CA ASN A 184 0.92 8.03 -14.46
C ASN A 184 -0.30 7.18 -14.75
N THR A 185 -0.16 6.23 -15.66
CA THR A 185 -1.15 5.23 -16.01
C THR A 185 -0.80 3.91 -15.35
N TYR A 186 -1.81 3.24 -14.80
CA TYR A 186 -1.67 1.93 -14.19
C TYR A 186 -2.60 0.92 -14.84
N LYS A 187 -2.09 -0.30 -15.01
CA LYS A 187 -2.92 -1.50 -15.20
C LYS A 187 -3.32 -2.02 -13.83
N LEU A 188 -4.59 -2.32 -13.66
CA LEU A 188 -5.16 -2.94 -12.47
C LEU A 188 -5.58 -4.35 -12.79
N SER A 189 -5.21 -5.30 -11.93
CA SER A 189 -5.63 -6.70 -12.04
C SER A 189 -6.22 -7.13 -10.71
N TYR A 190 -7.35 -7.83 -10.75
CA TYR A 190 -8.10 -8.20 -9.55
C TYR A 190 -8.32 -9.70 -9.47
N ARG A 191 -8.36 -10.21 -8.25
CA ARG A 191 -8.91 -11.50 -7.86
C ARG A 191 -9.80 -11.32 -6.66
N GLN A 192 -10.94 -12.02 -6.66
CA GLN A 192 -11.91 -11.92 -5.57
C GLN A 192 -12.60 -13.26 -5.37
N ASN A 193 -12.75 -13.67 -4.11
CA ASN A 193 -13.67 -14.69 -3.65
C ASN A 193 -14.53 -14.13 -2.51
N GLU A 194 -15.24 -14.97 -1.77
CA GLU A 194 -16.12 -14.56 -0.67
C GLU A 194 -15.33 -14.03 0.54
N GLU A 195 -14.10 -14.50 0.74
CA GLU A 195 -13.28 -14.22 1.92
C GLU A 195 -12.15 -13.23 1.68
N SER A 196 -11.80 -12.94 0.43
CA SER A 196 -10.66 -12.08 0.14
C SER A 196 -10.75 -11.37 -1.21
N LEU A 197 -10.08 -10.23 -1.28
CA LEU A 197 -9.87 -9.45 -2.51
C LEU A 197 -8.39 -9.10 -2.65
N TRP A 198 -7.83 -9.38 -3.80
CA TRP A 198 -6.53 -8.88 -4.21
C TRP A 198 -6.65 -7.92 -5.39
N CYS A 199 -5.90 -6.83 -5.33
CA CYS A 199 -5.72 -5.86 -6.43
C CYS A 199 -4.23 -5.57 -6.61
N ASN A 200 -3.77 -5.63 -7.86
CA ASN A 200 -2.42 -5.22 -8.24
C ASN A 200 -2.47 -4.01 -9.16
N PHE A 201 -1.74 -2.96 -8.81
CA PHE A 201 -1.44 -1.82 -9.69
C PHE A 201 -0.05 -2.01 -10.27
N SER A 202 0.06 -2.04 -11.59
CA SER A 202 1.36 -2.07 -12.30
C SER A 202 1.52 -0.83 -13.14
N ILE A 203 2.63 -0.11 -12.94
CA ILE A 203 2.88 1.13 -13.68
C ILE A 203 3.16 0.84 -15.16
N LEU A 204 2.54 1.64 -16.04
CA LEU A 204 2.71 1.55 -17.50
C LEU A 204 3.58 2.68 -18.06
N ASP A 205 3.72 3.78 -17.33
CA ASP A 205 4.48 4.96 -17.77
C ASP A 205 5.89 5.00 -17.14
N LYS A 206 6.73 5.88 -17.69
CA LYS A 206 8.01 6.25 -17.07
C LYS A 206 7.73 7.30 -15.98
N MET A 207 7.74 6.88 -14.72
CA MET A 207 7.54 7.76 -13.59
C MET A 207 8.76 8.64 -13.34
N GLY A 208 8.49 9.94 -13.17
CA GLY A 208 9.52 10.93 -12.86
C GLY A 208 9.69 11.17 -11.36
N ILE A 209 10.92 11.47 -10.93
CA ILE A 209 11.22 12.00 -9.60
C ILE A 209 12.04 13.27 -9.81
N GLY A 210 11.41 14.43 -9.64
CA GLY A 210 12.00 15.70 -10.06
C GLY A 210 12.29 15.70 -11.56
N PRO A 211 13.50 16.10 -12.00
CA PRO A 211 13.86 16.12 -13.41
C PRO A 211 14.22 14.74 -13.99
N PHE A 212 14.30 13.71 -13.17
CA PHE A 212 14.78 12.39 -13.59
C PHE A 212 13.63 11.42 -13.87
N LYS A 213 13.75 10.61 -14.92
CA LYS A 213 12.91 9.44 -15.14
C LYS A 213 13.51 8.27 -14.35
N ALA A 214 12.91 7.97 -13.23
CA ALA A 214 13.48 7.09 -12.22
C ALA A 214 12.93 5.66 -12.26
N ILE A 215 11.65 5.50 -12.58
CA ILE A 215 10.97 4.20 -12.57
C ILE A 215 10.41 3.96 -13.96
N TYR A 216 10.74 2.81 -14.54
CA TYR A 216 10.31 2.41 -15.87
C TYR A 216 9.02 1.57 -15.84
N PRO A 217 8.32 1.39 -16.97
CA PRO A 217 7.16 0.52 -17.08
C PRO A 217 7.42 -0.86 -16.48
N GLY A 218 6.49 -1.35 -15.67
CA GLY A 218 6.61 -2.64 -14.98
C GLY A 218 7.63 -2.69 -13.83
N LYS A 219 8.32 -1.57 -13.52
CA LYS A 219 9.32 -1.49 -12.44
C LYS A 219 8.78 -0.83 -11.16
N MET A 220 7.47 -0.75 -11.03
CA MET A 220 6.75 -0.46 -9.78
C MET A 220 5.41 -1.20 -9.80
N ILE A 221 5.13 -1.89 -8.71
CA ILE A 221 3.83 -2.50 -8.42
C ILE A 221 3.33 -2.04 -7.05
N ILE A 222 2.01 -2.05 -6.90
CA ILE A 222 1.35 -1.94 -5.59
C ILE A 222 0.39 -3.12 -5.48
N ASN A 223 0.55 -3.94 -4.45
CA ASN A 223 -0.39 -4.99 -4.09
C ASN A 223 -1.25 -4.53 -2.91
N ILE A 224 -2.54 -4.73 -3.03
CA ILE A 224 -3.54 -4.57 -1.97
C ILE A 224 -4.23 -5.92 -1.81
N LEU A 225 -4.13 -6.53 -0.64
CA LEU A 225 -4.88 -7.73 -0.30
C LEU A 225 -5.71 -7.43 0.95
N VAL A 226 -6.99 -7.74 0.90
CA VAL A 226 -7.88 -7.67 2.06
C VAL A 226 -8.48 -9.04 2.30
N ILE A 227 -8.39 -9.51 3.55
CA ILE A 227 -8.91 -10.80 3.99
C ILE A 227 -9.97 -10.53 5.06
N ASP A 228 -11.12 -11.18 4.91
CA ASP A 228 -12.16 -11.21 5.95
C ASP A 228 -11.71 -12.11 7.10
N CYS A 229 -11.58 -11.54 8.28
CA CYS A 229 -11.19 -12.22 9.51
C CYS A 229 -12.28 -12.10 10.57
N ASP A 230 -13.51 -12.49 10.23
CA ASP A 230 -14.69 -12.48 11.08
C ASP A 230 -15.08 -11.04 11.52
N ASP A 231 -14.73 -10.63 12.73
CA ASP A 231 -15.01 -9.28 13.25
C ASP A 231 -14.05 -8.21 12.72
N ASP A 232 -12.97 -8.63 12.07
CA ASP A 232 -11.91 -7.77 11.55
C ASP A 232 -11.72 -7.95 10.04
N LEU A 233 -11.08 -6.96 9.42
CA LEU A 233 -10.43 -7.09 8.12
C LEU A 233 -8.92 -7.04 8.31
N LEU A 234 -8.18 -7.96 7.68
CA LEU A 234 -6.74 -7.87 7.56
C LEU A 234 -6.40 -7.25 6.21
N LEU A 235 -5.85 -6.04 6.23
CA LEU A 235 -5.38 -5.32 5.04
C LEU A 235 -3.86 -5.47 4.92
N TYR A 236 -3.38 -6.03 3.82
CA TYR A 236 -1.97 -6.03 3.43
C TYR A 236 -1.76 -5.04 2.28
N LEU A 237 -0.81 -4.14 2.47
CA LEU A 237 -0.35 -3.19 1.45
C LEU A 237 1.12 -3.43 1.16
N CYS A 238 1.47 -3.56 -0.12
CA CYS A 238 2.86 -3.68 -0.53
C CYS A 238 3.12 -2.77 -1.73
N THR A 239 4.24 -2.07 -1.71
CA THR A 239 4.81 -1.46 -2.92
C THR A 239 6.21 -2.02 -3.16
N ASP A 240 6.49 -2.44 -4.38
CA ASP A 240 7.76 -2.99 -4.79
C ASP A 240 8.28 -2.25 -6.01
N THR A 241 9.53 -1.76 -5.96
CA THR A 241 10.11 -0.90 -6.99
C THR A 241 11.55 -1.25 -7.31
N ASP A 242 11.93 -0.99 -8.56
CA ASP A 242 13.31 -1.04 -9.05
C ASP A 242 13.63 0.27 -9.79
N SER A 243 14.22 1.24 -9.09
CA SER A 243 14.44 2.61 -9.57
C SER A 243 15.87 2.85 -10.02
N VAL A 244 16.06 3.61 -11.07
CA VAL A 244 17.41 4.06 -11.50
C VAL A 244 18.08 4.83 -10.37
N LYS A 245 19.38 4.54 -10.11
CA LYS A 245 20.18 5.25 -9.10
C LYS A 245 20.60 6.64 -9.58
N PHE A 246 20.33 7.63 -8.74
CA PHE A 246 20.90 8.98 -8.87
C PHE A 246 21.01 9.62 -7.46
N PRO A 247 21.80 10.70 -7.29
CA PRO A 247 21.97 11.34 -5.99
C PRO A 247 20.63 11.76 -5.37
N GLY A 248 20.40 11.37 -4.10
CA GLY A 248 19.19 11.71 -3.35
C GLY A 248 17.98 10.79 -3.56
N ILE A 249 18.02 9.87 -4.53
CA ILE A 249 16.89 8.96 -4.84
C ILE A 249 16.42 8.16 -3.63
N LYS A 250 17.36 7.64 -2.83
CA LYS A 250 17.07 6.79 -1.67
C LYS A 250 16.07 7.46 -0.72
N GLY A 251 16.37 8.66 -0.25
CA GLY A 251 15.49 9.38 0.68
C GLY A 251 14.14 9.75 0.05
N GLN A 252 14.12 10.11 -1.22
CA GLN A 252 12.89 10.45 -1.93
C GLN A 252 11.97 9.24 -2.08
N ILE A 253 12.48 8.08 -2.53
CA ILE A 253 11.69 6.85 -2.68
C ILE A 253 11.17 6.39 -1.30
N THR A 254 12.06 6.22 -0.33
CA THR A 254 11.69 5.72 1.01
C THR A 254 10.59 6.57 1.65
N ASN A 255 10.79 7.88 1.72
CA ASN A 255 9.82 8.77 2.35
C ASN A 255 8.50 8.86 1.58
N SER A 256 8.58 8.88 0.25
CA SER A 256 7.40 9.01 -0.60
C SER A 256 6.54 7.75 -0.60
N MET A 257 7.15 6.55 -0.71
CA MET A 257 6.39 5.31 -0.79
C MET A 257 5.74 4.97 0.55
N SER A 258 6.47 5.09 1.66
CA SER A 258 5.89 4.88 3.00
C SER A 258 4.73 5.83 3.29
N ALA A 259 4.87 7.13 2.96
CA ALA A 259 3.81 8.12 3.16
C ALA A 259 2.56 7.84 2.31
N ARG A 260 2.73 7.28 1.10
CA ARG A 260 1.62 6.87 0.23
C ARG A 260 0.86 5.68 0.77
N MET A 261 1.56 4.66 1.24
CA MET A 261 0.91 3.47 1.82
C MET A 261 0.11 3.86 3.07
N GLU A 262 0.65 4.72 3.90
CA GLU A 262 -0.07 5.29 5.04
C GLU A 262 -1.30 6.11 4.61
N ALA A 263 -1.21 6.89 3.52
CA ALA A 263 -2.33 7.64 2.98
C ALA A 263 -3.43 6.71 2.45
N VAL A 264 -3.07 5.65 1.73
CA VAL A 264 -4.02 4.63 1.24
C VAL A 264 -4.73 3.95 2.41
N TYR A 265 -3.99 3.55 3.45
CA TYR A 265 -4.58 2.97 4.65
C TYR A 265 -5.58 3.92 5.33
N LYS A 266 -5.21 5.19 5.55
CA LYS A 266 -6.07 6.19 6.16
C LYS A 266 -7.32 6.45 5.32
N TRP A 267 -7.15 6.58 4.01
CA TRP A 267 -8.27 6.76 3.08
C TRP A 267 -9.21 5.55 3.14
N PHE A 268 -8.69 4.33 3.05
CA PHE A 268 -9.48 3.10 3.09
C PHE A 268 -10.41 3.07 4.32
N LYS A 269 -9.90 3.44 5.49
CA LYS A 269 -10.69 3.47 6.75
C LYS A 269 -11.88 4.42 6.74
N THR A 270 -11.92 5.37 5.83
CA THR A 270 -12.98 6.39 5.75
C THR A 270 -14.04 6.08 4.70
N GLN A 271 -13.98 4.91 4.04
CA GLN A 271 -14.83 4.61 2.88
C GLN A 271 -16.08 3.77 3.20
N PHE A 272 -16.27 3.31 4.44
CA PHE A 272 -17.36 2.38 4.85
C PHE A 272 -18.53 3.04 5.55
#